data_53c836b9f17a6679cc51b6f72b59d37f
#
_entry.id   53c836b9f17a6679cc51b6f72b59d37f
#
_cell.length_a   1.000
_cell.length_b   1.000
_cell.length_c   1.000
_cell.angle_alpha   90.00
_cell.angle_beta   90.00
_cell.angle_gamma   90.00
#
_symmetry.space_group_name_H-M   'P 1'
#
loop_
_entity.id
_entity.type
_entity.pdbx_description
1 polymer ?
#
loop_
_entity_poly.entity_id
_entity_poly.type
_entity_poly.pdbx_seq_one_letter_code
_entity_poly.pdbx_strand_id
1 'polypeptide(L)'
;MLKRMALAHGWKTYGLPMLMAWAIVAALTGCAAAPTPHGKVQGADFSMQEVVQSDSNRIATLAMRDNIDSLMRLMDKLYQRNPSEWRKTAATREAAVAKVRSAMLAREAWPALEGQRDIAGLSKALSPDFAGDRVGAFIYAMGDMLITAHGGRTSFTLVDGVHAQHIYNAARNIEIANWVLNSRKNEKGQLLLLSNHISEQERNLSFEREMGKLIARLDLVASFGTERVRRAAIGFGQALVAGPFLPFLPVR
;
A
#
# COMPACT_ATOMS: atom_id res chain seq x y z
N MET A 1 -42.78 -50.31 48.39
CA MET A 1 -41.40 -50.34 47.99
C MET A 1 -41.23 -49.52 46.73
N LEU A 2 -40.83 -48.22 46.83
CA LEU A 2 -40.67 -47.34 45.71
C LEU A 2 -39.14 -47.08 45.54
N LYS A 3 -38.58 -47.54 44.42
CA LYS A 3 -37.18 -47.18 43.99
C LYS A 3 -37.20 -45.84 43.30
N ARG A 4 -36.59 -44.82 43.91
CA ARG A 4 -36.25 -43.54 43.26
C ARG A 4 -35.03 -43.77 42.39
N MET A 5 -35.16 -43.57 41.07
CA MET A 5 -34.04 -43.43 40.17
C MET A 5 -33.64 -41.94 40.14
N ALA A 6 -32.41 -41.66 40.56
CA ALA A 6 -31.80 -40.34 40.49
C ALA A 6 -31.23 -40.14 39.06
N LEU A 7 -31.76 -39.16 38.37
CA LEU A 7 -31.13 -38.59 37.14
C LEU A 7 -30.09 -37.56 37.58
N ALA A 8 -28.84 -37.91 37.47
CA ALA A 8 -27.71 -36.97 37.77
C ALA A 8 -27.03 -36.57 36.44
N HIS A 9 -27.23 -35.34 36.09
CA HIS A 9 -26.22 -34.33 35.69
C HIS A 9 -25.21 -34.68 34.60
N GLY A 10 -25.55 -34.23 33.38
CA GLY A 10 -24.63 -34.07 32.22
C GLY A 10 -24.41 -32.61 31.78
N TRP A 11 -24.37 -31.61 32.67
CA TRP A 11 -24.38 -30.18 32.26
C TRP A 11 -23.08 -29.40 32.60
N LYS A 12 -21.93 -30.02 32.83
CA LYS A 12 -20.77 -29.32 33.36
C LYS A 12 -19.55 -29.15 32.45
N THR A 13 -19.58 -29.53 31.17
CA THR A 13 -18.35 -29.51 30.37
C THR A 13 -18.35 -28.62 29.12
N TYR A 14 -19.45 -27.99 28.73
CA TYR A 14 -19.52 -27.15 27.53
C TYR A 14 -19.58 -25.64 27.77
N GLY A 15 -19.74 -25.21 29.00
CA GLY A 15 -19.87 -23.78 29.35
C GLY A 15 -18.56 -22.98 29.20
N LEU A 16 -17.44 -23.57 29.58
CA LEU A 16 -16.15 -22.86 29.60
C LEU A 16 -15.57 -22.57 28.20
N PRO A 17 -15.53 -23.54 27.26
CA PRO A 17 -15.05 -23.25 25.90
C PRO A 17 -15.97 -22.31 25.12
N MET A 18 -17.28 -22.35 25.37
CA MET A 18 -18.24 -21.45 24.73
C MET A 18 -18.10 -20.01 25.25
N LEU A 19 -17.83 -19.81 26.53
CA LEU A 19 -17.54 -18.50 27.12
C LEU A 19 -16.20 -17.94 26.64
N MET A 20 -15.17 -18.77 26.46
CA MET A 20 -13.90 -18.36 25.88
C MET A 20 -14.05 -17.96 24.41
N ALA A 21 -14.84 -18.69 23.61
CA ALA A 21 -15.12 -18.32 22.22
C ALA A 21 -15.85 -16.98 22.12
N TRP A 22 -16.83 -16.71 22.97
CA TRP A 22 -17.52 -15.42 23.04
C TRP A 22 -16.62 -14.27 23.51
N ALA A 23 -15.71 -14.50 24.43
CA ALA A 23 -14.73 -13.52 24.88
C ALA A 23 -13.72 -13.15 23.77
N ILE A 24 -13.29 -14.11 22.95
CA ILE A 24 -12.42 -13.88 21.80
C ILE A 24 -13.15 -13.07 20.71
N VAL A 25 -14.42 -13.41 20.43
CA VAL A 25 -15.23 -12.64 19.46
C VAL A 25 -15.47 -11.21 19.96
N ALA A 26 -15.76 -11.01 21.25
CA ALA A 26 -15.93 -9.69 21.84
C ALA A 26 -14.61 -8.86 21.83
N ALA A 27 -13.45 -9.50 22.00
CA ALA A 27 -12.15 -8.84 21.92
C ALA A 27 -11.80 -8.39 20.48
N LEU A 28 -12.26 -9.12 19.48
CA LEU A 28 -12.06 -8.77 18.07
C LEU A 28 -12.94 -7.58 17.58
N THR A 29 -14.07 -7.32 18.27
CA THR A 29 -14.93 -6.17 17.97
C THR A 29 -14.52 -4.87 18.68
N GLY A 30 -13.49 -4.90 19.52
CA GLY A 30 -13.10 -3.83 20.44
C GLY A 30 -12.24 -2.70 19.87
N CYS A 31 -11.91 -2.68 18.59
CA CYS A 31 -11.25 -1.51 17.98
C CYS A 31 -12.30 -0.43 17.64
N ALA A 32 -12.80 0.24 18.67
CA ALA A 32 -13.62 1.43 18.48
C ALA A 32 -12.79 2.51 17.77
N ALA A 33 -13.12 2.81 16.50
CA ALA A 33 -12.54 3.92 15.78
C ALA A 33 -12.83 5.22 16.56
N ALA A 34 -11.79 5.97 16.91
CA ALA A 34 -11.95 7.26 17.56
C ALA A 34 -12.71 8.23 16.63
N PRO A 35 -13.77 8.88 17.11
CA PRO A 35 -14.47 9.88 16.31
C PRO A 35 -13.54 11.06 16.04
N THR A 36 -13.52 11.53 14.80
CA THR A 36 -12.77 12.72 14.39
C THR A 36 -13.71 13.78 13.85
N PRO A 37 -13.32 15.08 13.79
CA PRO A 37 -14.13 16.14 13.17
C PRO A 37 -14.47 15.86 11.69
N HIS A 38 -13.69 15.02 11.02
CA HIS A 38 -13.84 14.66 9.61
C HIS A 38 -14.38 13.23 9.39
N GLY A 39 -14.97 12.62 10.41
CA GLY A 39 -15.49 11.27 10.40
C GLY A 39 -14.68 10.30 11.27
N LYS A 40 -15.07 9.04 11.24
CA LYS A 40 -14.41 7.98 12.01
C LYS A 40 -13.21 7.42 11.24
N VAL A 41 -12.11 7.17 11.95
CA VAL A 41 -11.05 6.33 11.41
C VAL A 41 -11.57 4.89 11.39
N GLN A 42 -11.72 4.33 10.20
CA GLN A 42 -12.18 2.95 10.02
C GLN A 42 -10.98 2.05 9.77
N GLY A 43 -10.94 0.91 10.47
CA GLY A 43 -10.07 -0.19 10.12
C GLY A 43 -10.46 -0.79 8.76
N ALA A 44 -9.54 -1.49 8.12
CA ALA A 44 -9.87 -2.28 6.94
C ALA A 44 -10.78 -3.45 7.34
N ASP A 45 -11.67 -3.87 6.43
CA ASP A 45 -12.49 -5.06 6.63
C ASP A 45 -11.60 -6.30 6.84
N PHE A 46 -12.06 -7.18 7.73
CA PHE A 46 -11.34 -8.42 8.01
C PHE A 46 -11.25 -9.29 6.75
N SER A 47 -10.06 -9.84 6.51
CA SER A 47 -9.84 -10.85 5.46
C SER A 47 -9.08 -12.06 6.03
N MET A 48 -9.36 -13.25 5.51
CA MET A 48 -8.65 -14.47 5.92
C MET A 48 -7.13 -14.39 5.69
N GLN A 49 -6.68 -13.56 4.77
CA GLN A 49 -5.25 -13.31 4.54
C GLN A 49 -4.56 -12.65 5.74
N GLU A 50 -5.30 -11.91 6.57
CA GLU A 50 -4.76 -11.25 7.76
C GLU A 50 -4.27 -12.23 8.82
N VAL A 51 -4.89 -13.41 8.90
CA VAL A 51 -4.51 -14.46 9.85
C VAL A 51 -3.06 -14.94 9.61
N VAL A 52 -2.60 -14.85 8.37
CA VAL A 52 -1.24 -15.26 7.96
C VAL A 52 -0.33 -14.04 7.66
N GLN A 53 -0.62 -12.87 8.25
CA GLN A 53 0.21 -11.66 8.14
C GLN A 53 0.86 -11.33 9.48
N SER A 54 2.11 -10.87 9.44
CA SER A 54 2.70 -10.14 10.57
C SER A 54 2.24 -8.68 10.55
N ASP A 55 2.31 -7.99 11.68
CA ASP A 55 1.94 -6.57 11.77
C ASP A 55 2.67 -5.70 10.74
N SER A 56 3.98 -5.94 10.55
CA SER A 56 4.77 -5.21 9.55
C SER A 56 4.32 -5.48 8.12
N ASN A 57 3.95 -6.72 7.80
CA ASN A 57 3.45 -7.10 6.48
C ASN A 57 2.02 -6.57 6.25
N ARG A 58 1.23 -6.48 7.32
CA ARG A 58 -0.08 -5.80 7.28
C ARG A 58 0.07 -4.31 6.97
N ILE A 59 0.99 -3.62 7.64
CA ILE A 59 1.28 -2.21 7.38
C ILE A 59 1.74 -2.01 5.92
N ALA A 60 2.64 -2.86 5.41
CA ALA A 60 3.09 -2.79 4.02
C ALA A 60 1.94 -3.03 3.03
N THR A 61 1.03 -3.97 3.31
CA THR A 61 -0.16 -4.25 2.49
C THR A 61 -1.10 -3.05 2.46
N LEU A 62 -1.39 -2.44 3.61
CA LEU A 62 -2.23 -1.25 3.70
C LEU A 62 -1.59 -0.06 3.00
N ALA A 63 -0.29 0.16 3.19
CA ALA A 63 0.44 1.22 2.52
C ALA A 63 0.43 1.05 0.99
N MET A 64 0.60 -0.18 0.49
CA MET A 64 0.52 -0.47 -0.95
C MET A 64 -0.87 -0.19 -1.51
N ARG A 65 -1.94 -0.64 -0.85
CA ARG A 65 -3.33 -0.35 -1.23
C ARG A 65 -3.55 1.17 -1.33
N ASP A 66 -3.17 1.90 -0.29
CA ASP A 66 -3.37 3.34 -0.22
C ASP A 66 -2.48 4.11 -1.23
N ASN A 67 -1.32 3.54 -1.61
CA ASN A 67 -0.48 4.06 -2.68
C ASN A 67 -1.14 3.88 -4.05
N ILE A 68 -1.70 2.69 -4.33
CA ILE A 68 -2.45 2.45 -5.57
C ILE A 68 -3.64 3.41 -5.67
N ASP A 69 -4.39 3.60 -4.59
CA ASP A 69 -5.53 4.53 -4.57
C ASP A 69 -5.10 5.99 -4.75
N SER A 70 -3.94 6.38 -4.21
CA SER A 70 -3.35 7.71 -4.46
C SER A 70 -2.93 7.89 -5.91
N LEU A 71 -2.37 6.85 -6.56
CA LEU A 71 -2.05 6.86 -7.99
C LEU A 71 -3.32 7.03 -8.84
N MET A 72 -4.41 6.33 -8.49
CA MET A 72 -5.69 6.46 -9.22
C MET A 72 -6.27 7.87 -9.08
N ARG A 73 -6.23 8.46 -7.88
CA ARG A 73 -6.64 9.86 -7.68
C ARG A 73 -5.76 10.84 -8.46
N LEU A 74 -4.45 10.61 -8.46
CA LEU A 74 -3.49 11.42 -9.22
C LEU A 74 -3.77 11.34 -10.72
N MET A 75 -4.03 10.14 -11.23
CA MET A 75 -4.39 9.92 -12.63
C MET A 75 -5.67 10.65 -13.03
N ASP A 76 -6.73 10.51 -12.23
CA ASP A 76 -8.00 11.19 -12.51
C ASP A 76 -7.81 12.72 -12.59
N LYS A 77 -7.05 13.29 -11.66
CA LYS A 77 -6.71 14.73 -11.68
C LYS A 77 -5.86 15.12 -12.90
N LEU A 78 -4.88 14.31 -13.27
CA LEU A 78 -4.08 14.56 -14.48
C LEU A 78 -4.94 14.52 -15.74
N TYR A 79 -5.84 13.55 -15.86
CA TYR A 79 -6.77 13.46 -16.98
C TYR A 79 -7.76 14.62 -17.04
N GLN A 80 -8.21 15.15 -15.89
CA GLN A 80 -9.05 16.36 -15.86
C GLN A 80 -8.33 17.58 -16.44
N ARG A 81 -7.03 17.71 -16.19
CA ARG A 81 -6.22 18.82 -16.71
C ARG A 81 -5.69 18.58 -18.12
N ASN A 82 -5.58 17.31 -18.54
CA ASN A 82 -5.04 16.88 -19.84
C ASN A 82 -6.05 15.97 -20.56
N PRO A 83 -7.24 16.46 -20.93
CA PRO A 83 -8.30 15.59 -21.45
C PRO A 83 -7.98 14.97 -22.81
N SER A 84 -7.01 15.50 -23.56
CA SER A 84 -6.54 14.89 -24.80
C SER A 84 -5.85 13.55 -24.55
N GLU A 85 -5.29 13.30 -23.38
CA GLU A 85 -4.51 12.11 -23.08
C GLU A 85 -5.40 10.86 -22.99
N TRP A 86 -6.46 10.86 -22.17
CA TRP A 86 -7.34 9.68 -22.05
C TRP A 86 -8.10 9.37 -23.34
N ARG A 87 -8.41 10.39 -24.17
CA ARG A 87 -9.09 10.22 -25.47
C ARG A 87 -8.28 9.42 -26.48
N LYS A 88 -6.97 9.27 -26.28
CA LYS A 88 -6.12 8.42 -27.13
C LYS A 88 -6.36 6.92 -26.91
N THR A 89 -6.91 6.52 -25.75
CA THR A 89 -6.94 5.11 -25.33
C THR A 89 -8.31 4.61 -24.88
N ALA A 90 -9.29 5.51 -24.63
CA ALA A 90 -10.61 5.14 -24.12
C ALA A 90 -11.69 6.14 -24.56
N ALA A 91 -12.95 5.69 -24.50
CA ALA A 91 -14.11 6.53 -24.82
C ALA A 91 -14.50 7.47 -23.67
N THR A 92 -14.17 7.11 -22.44
CA THR A 92 -14.42 7.94 -21.24
C THR A 92 -13.17 7.96 -20.33
N ARG A 93 -13.09 8.98 -19.50
CA ARG A 93 -12.01 9.12 -18.52
C ARG A 93 -12.00 7.95 -17.52
N GLU A 94 -13.17 7.56 -17.05
CA GLU A 94 -13.37 6.46 -16.10
C GLU A 94 -12.90 5.13 -16.71
N ALA A 95 -13.19 4.88 -18.00
CA ALA A 95 -12.71 3.70 -18.73
C ALA A 95 -11.18 3.71 -18.86
N ALA A 96 -10.56 4.88 -19.10
CA ALA A 96 -9.11 5.00 -19.16
C ALA A 96 -8.48 4.68 -17.78
N VAL A 97 -9.05 5.21 -16.69
CA VAL A 97 -8.61 4.92 -15.31
C VAL A 97 -8.71 3.42 -15.00
N ALA A 98 -9.85 2.81 -15.30
CA ALA A 98 -10.07 1.38 -15.08
C ALA A 98 -9.07 0.51 -15.87
N LYS A 99 -8.82 0.86 -17.14
CA LYS A 99 -7.87 0.17 -18.01
C LYS A 99 -6.44 0.19 -17.43
N VAL A 100 -5.97 1.36 -17.01
CA VAL A 100 -4.62 1.49 -16.42
C VAL A 100 -4.53 0.72 -15.12
N ARG A 101 -5.54 0.82 -14.25
CA ARG A 101 -5.59 0.09 -12.99
C ARG A 101 -5.52 -1.43 -13.22
N SER A 102 -6.33 -1.95 -14.16
CA SER A 102 -6.35 -3.37 -14.47
C SER A 102 -4.99 -3.86 -14.99
N ALA A 103 -4.44 -3.20 -16.00
CA ALA A 103 -3.15 -3.56 -16.59
C ALA A 103 -2.01 -3.52 -15.55
N MET A 104 -1.98 -2.49 -14.69
CA MET A 104 -0.99 -2.34 -13.63
C MET A 104 -1.07 -3.49 -12.60
N LEU A 105 -2.28 -3.81 -12.11
CA LEU A 105 -2.47 -4.86 -11.11
C LEU A 105 -2.23 -6.26 -11.67
N ALA A 106 -2.62 -6.51 -12.91
CA ALA A 106 -2.35 -7.76 -13.63
C ALA A 106 -0.89 -7.86 -14.14
N ARG A 107 -0.11 -6.79 -14.01
CA ARG A 107 1.26 -6.66 -14.54
C ARG A 107 1.34 -6.92 -16.04
N GLU A 108 0.27 -6.61 -16.78
CA GLU A 108 0.23 -6.69 -18.23
C GLU A 108 1.14 -5.62 -18.85
N ALA A 109 1.74 -5.93 -20.01
CA ALA A 109 2.55 -4.94 -20.71
C ALA A 109 1.69 -3.75 -21.17
N TRP A 110 2.19 -2.52 -20.97
CA TRP A 110 1.55 -1.33 -21.51
C TRP A 110 2.07 -1.07 -22.92
N PRO A 111 1.25 -1.24 -23.98
CA PRO A 111 1.75 -1.29 -25.36
C PRO A 111 2.54 -0.05 -25.77
N ALA A 112 2.10 1.16 -25.39
CA ALA A 112 2.76 2.41 -25.73
C ALA A 112 4.16 2.56 -25.11
N LEU A 113 4.50 1.75 -24.09
CA LEU A 113 5.84 1.73 -23.48
C LEU A 113 6.80 0.75 -24.15
N GLU A 114 6.33 -0.02 -25.16
CA GLU A 114 7.18 -0.93 -25.98
C GLU A 114 8.06 -1.85 -25.12
N GLY A 115 7.46 -2.46 -24.10
CA GLY A 115 8.16 -3.36 -23.18
C GLY A 115 8.98 -2.66 -22.09
N GLN A 116 9.11 -1.33 -22.10
CA GLN A 116 9.76 -0.61 -21.03
C GLN A 116 8.92 -0.64 -19.75
N ARG A 117 9.54 -0.93 -18.62
CA ARG A 117 8.90 -1.07 -17.30
C ARG A 117 9.61 -0.22 -16.26
N ASP A 118 9.00 -0.06 -15.09
CA ASP A 118 9.60 0.63 -13.94
C ASP A 118 10.15 2.02 -14.31
N ILE A 119 11.42 2.28 -14.01
CA ILE A 119 12.13 3.53 -14.25
C ILE A 119 12.27 3.81 -15.76
N ALA A 120 12.52 2.78 -16.56
CA ALA A 120 12.62 2.93 -18.01
C ALA A 120 11.26 3.33 -18.61
N GLY A 121 10.16 2.74 -18.12
CA GLY A 121 8.79 3.13 -18.48
C GLY A 121 8.46 4.56 -18.09
N LEU A 122 8.86 5.01 -16.89
CA LEU A 122 8.72 6.40 -16.45
C LEU A 122 9.50 7.38 -17.35
N SER A 123 10.74 7.03 -17.65
CA SER A 123 11.60 7.84 -18.53
C SER A 123 10.99 8.00 -19.91
N LYS A 124 10.46 6.90 -20.48
CA LYS A 124 9.79 6.91 -21.78
C LYS A 124 8.48 7.70 -21.76
N ALA A 125 7.61 7.49 -20.77
CA ALA A 125 6.35 8.22 -20.64
C ALA A 125 6.54 9.73 -20.53
N LEU A 126 7.63 10.16 -19.91
CA LEU A 126 7.99 11.57 -19.75
C LEU A 126 8.98 12.08 -20.83
N SER A 127 9.23 11.30 -21.89
CA SER A 127 10.00 11.77 -23.05
C SER A 127 9.18 12.78 -23.88
N PRO A 128 9.79 13.85 -24.44
CA PRO A 128 9.08 14.80 -25.32
C PRO A 128 8.39 14.14 -26.51
N ASP A 129 9.01 13.13 -27.10
CA ASP A 129 8.59 12.40 -28.32
C ASP A 129 7.52 11.33 -28.03
N PHE A 130 7.15 11.10 -26.79
CA PHE A 130 6.13 10.12 -26.46
C PHE A 130 4.76 10.54 -27.02
N ALA A 131 4.23 9.78 -27.95
CA ALA A 131 2.97 10.09 -28.64
C ALA A 131 1.73 9.43 -28.01
N GLY A 132 1.91 8.42 -27.15
CA GLY A 132 0.82 7.70 -26.50
C GLY A 132 0.05 8.52 -25.45
N ASP A 133 -0.88 7.87 -24.75
CA ASP A 133 -1.50 8.43 -23.55
C ASP A 133 -0.43 8.58 -22.45
N ARG A 134 0.08 9.79 -22.32
CA ARG A 134 1.18 10.12 -21.42
C ARG A 134 0.78 9.97 -19.96
N VAL A 135 -0.45 10.36 -19.62
CA VAL A 135 -0.95 10.22 -18.24
C VAL A 135 -1.08 8.75 -17.87
N GLY A 136 -1.72 7.94 -18.73
CA GLY A 136 -1.87 6.51 -18.50
C GLY A 136 -0.52 5.80 -18.41
N ALA A 137 0.40 6.08 -19.33
CA ALA A 137 1.74 5.49 -19.33
C ALA A 137 2.56 5.89 -18.08
N PHE A 138 2.50 7.15 -17.67
CA PHE A 138 3.17 7.66 -16.48
C PHE A 138 2.67 6.98 -15.19
N ILE A 139 1.36 6.91 -15.01
CA ILE A 139 0.75 6.27 -13.83
C ILE A 139 0.98 4.76 -13.83
N TYR A 140 0.85 4.12 -15.00
CA TYR A 140 1.17 2.70 -15.13
C TYR A 140 2.61 2.41 -14.72
N ALA A 141 3.59 3.14 -15.25
CA ALA A 141 5.00 2.94 -14.95
C ALA A 141 5.33 3.21 -13.47
N MET A 142 4.72 4.24 -12.86
CA MET A 142 4.85 4.46 -11.41
C MET A 142 4.31 3.30 -10.60
N GLY A 143 3.12 2.79 -10.94
CA GLY A 143 2.52 1.66 -10.23
C GLY A 143 3.33 0.37 -10.42
N ASP A 144 3.80 0.10 -11.64
CA ASP A 144 4.66 -1.04 -11.94
C ASP A 144 5.98 -0.98 -11.14
N MET A 145 6.61 0.19 -11.06
CA MET A 145 7.79 0.43 -10.23
C MET A 145 7.51 0.17 -8.74
N LEU A 146 6.38 0.65 -8.22
CA LEU A 146 6.01 0.40 -6.84
C LEU A 146 5.81 -1.09 -6.57
N ILE A 147 5.07 -1.79 -7.43
CA ILE A 147 4.84 -3.23 -7.28
C ILE A 147 6.16 -3.99 -7.39
N THR A 148 7.05 -3.63 -8.32
CA THR A 148 8.37 -4.24 -8.47
C THR A 148 9.23 -4.03 -7.22
N ALA A 149 9.27 -2.81 -6.66
CA ALA A 149 10.00 -2.51 -5.43
C ALA A 149 9.50 -3.33 -4.22
N HIS A 150 8.24 -3.75 -4.26
CA HIS A 150 7.62 -4.64 -3.27
C HIS A 150 7.71 -6.14 -3.65
N GLY A 151 8.63 -6.52 -4.51
CA GLY A 151 8.85 -7.91 -4.92
C GLY A 151 7.77 -8.48 -5.84
N GLY A 152 7.10 -7.62 -6.61
CA GLY A 152 6.06 -8.00 -7.56
C GLY A 152 4.69 -8.26 -6.94
N ARG A 153 4.47 -7.84 -5.69
CA ARG A 153 3.27 -8.14 -4.90
C ARG A 153 2.56 -6.86 -4.43
N THR A 154 1.26 -6.99 -4.22
CA THR A 154 0.41 -5.93 -3.65
C THR A 154 -0.13 -6.28 -2.25
N SER A 155 0.08 -7.52 -1.81
CA SER A 155 -0.22 -8.02 -0.45
C SER A 155 0.91 -8.93 0.03
N PHE A 156 1.15 -8.98 1.34
CA PHE A 156 2.30 -9.64 1.95
C PHE A 156 1.83 -10.60 3.04
N THR A 157 2.41 -11.81 3.06
CA THR A 157 2.17 -12.85 4.07
C THR A 157 3.35 -12.94 5.04
N LEU A 158 3.28 -13.82 6.06
CA LEU A 158 4.33 -14.00 7.07
C LEU A 158 5.71 -14.32 6.49
N VAL A 159 5.74 -15.04 5.37
CA VAL A 159 6.98 -15.47 4.70
C VAL A 159 7.54 -14.44 3.73
N ASP A 160 6.76 -13.40 3.42
CA ASP A 160 7.17 -12.37 2.48
C ASP A 160 8.06 -11.34 3.18
N GLY A 161 9.20 -11.05 2.56
CA GLY A 161 10.08 -9.95 2.95
C GLY A 161 9.93 -8.76 2.01
N VAL A 162 9.81 -7.57 2.59
CA VAL A 162 9.91 -6.32 1.84
C VAL A 162 11.34 -5.81 1.98
N HIS A 163 12.04 -5.60 0.85
CA HIS A 163 13.41 -5.13 0.88
C HIS A 163 13.44 -3.60 1.07
N ALA A 164 13.83 -3.16 2.26
CA ALA A 164 13.78 -1.75 2.67
C ALA A 164 14.45 -0.80 1.66
N GLN A 165 15.62 -1.18 1.11
CA GLN A 165 16.34 -0.34 0.14
C GLN A 165 15.56 -0.18 -1.17
N HIS A 166 14.88 -1.23 -1.66
CA HIS A 166 14.08 -1.10 -2.89
C HIS A 166 12.90 -0.14 -2.69
N ILE A 167 12.26 -0.20 -1.52
CA ILE A 167 11.16 0.73 -1.17
C ILE A 167 11.67 2.17 -1.06
N TYR A 168 12.81 2.37 -0.39
CA TYR A 168 13.45 3.69 -0.30
C TYR A 168 13.79 4.24 -1.68
N ASN A 169 14.38 3.43 -2.56
CA ASN A 169 14.70 3.84 -3.93
C ASN A 169 13.44 4.21 -4.72
N ALA A 170 12.34 3.47 -4.54
CA ALA A 170 11.06 3.80 -5.17
C ALA A 170 10.55 5.17 -4.70
N ALA A 171 10.67 5.52 -3.42
CA ALA A 171 10.32 6.84 -2.91
C ALA A 171 11.14 7.95 -3.60
N ARG A 172 12.47 7.77 -3.72
CA ARG A 172 13.35 8.74 -4.43
C ARG A 172 13.00 8.85 -5.90
N ASN A 173 12.65 7.76 -6.56
CA ASN A 173 12.20 7.79 -7.96
C ASN A 173 10.87 8.54 -8.14
N ILE A 174 9.96 8.49 -7.17
CA ILE A 174 8.74 9.32 -7.20
C ILE A 174 9.08 10.80 -7.06
N GLU A 175 10.06 11.19 -6.23
CA GLU A 175 10.50 12.58 -6.14
C GLU A 175 11.05 13.08 -7.49
N ILE A 176 11.88 12.26 -8.14
CA ILE A 176 12.41 12.57 -9.47
C ILE A 176 11.26 12.68 -10.48
N ALA A 177 10.34 11.72 -10.49
CA ALA A 177 9.18 11.71 -11.40
C ALA A 177 8.29 12.94 -11.19
N ASN A 178 8.06 13.35 -9.94
CA ASN A 178 7.33 14.55 -9.60
C ASN A 178 8.03 15.83 -10.09
N TRP A 179 9.35 15.91 -9.91
CA TRP A 179 10.13 17.03 -10.43
C TRP A 179 10.06 17.11 -11.96
N VAL A 180 10.22 15.97 -12.65
CA VAL A 180 10.14 15.90 -14.12
C VAL A 180 8.74 16.29 -14.61
N LEU A 181 7.68 15.80 -13.96
CA LEU A 181 6.28 16.14 -14.27
C LEU A 181 6.03 17.66 -14.25
N ASN A 182 6.64 18.35 -13.28
CA ASN A 182 6.43 19.79 -13.07
C ASN A 182 7.43 20.70 -13.84
N SER A 183 8.48 20.14 -14.42
CA SER A 183 9.56 20.94 -15.04
C SER A 183 9.77 20.66 -16.54
N ARG A 184 9.50 19.42 -17.01
CA ARG A 184 9.82 19.03 -18.38
C ARG A 184 8.89 19.66 -19.40
N LYS A 185 9.47 20.20 -20.46
CA LYS A 185 8.77 20.91 -21.51
C LYS A 185 9.02 20.26 -22.88
N ASN A 186 8.11 20.49 -23.79
CA ASN A 186 8.27 20.16 -25.20
C ASN A 186 9.13 21.22 -25.92
N GLU A 187 9.38 21.02 -27.21
CA GLU A 187 10.16 21.95 -28.06
C GLU A 187 9.56 23.37 -28.14
N LYS A 188 8.26 23.50 -27.88
CA LYS A 188 7.53 24.79 -27.84
C LYS A 188 7.61 25.48 -26.47
N GLY A 189 8.37 24.94 -25.53
CA GLY A 189 8.49 25.47 -24.17
C GLY A 189 7.27 25.24 -23.26
N GLN A 190 6.30 24.40 -23.68
CA GLN A 190 5.11 24.06 -22.89
C GLN A 190 5.37 22.82 -22.07
N LEU A 191 4.81 22.74 -20.85
CA LEU A 191 4.86 21.55 -20.02
C LEU A 191 4.26 20.34 -20.76
N LEU A 192 4.88 19.17 -20.62
CA LEU A 192 4.39 17.92 -21.22
C LEU A 192 3.03 17.51 -20.69
N LEU A 193 2.77 17.77 -19.40
CA LEU A 193 1.49 17.57 -18.72
C LEU A 193 1.20 18.76 -17.81
N LEU A 194 -0.04 19.20 -17.79
CA LEU A 194 -0.52 20.17 -16.83
C LEU A 194 -0.78 19.47 -15.48
N SER A 195 -0.09 19.92 -14.45
CA SER A 195 -0.19 19.37 -13.09
C SER A 195 -0.43 20.47 -12.06
N ASN A 196 0.55 20.78 -11.22
CA ASN A 196 0.46 21.90 -10.30
C ASN A 196 0.31 23.23 -11.05
N HIS A 197 -0.37 24.17 -10.41
CA HIS A 197 -0.50 25.54 -10.92
C HIS A 197 -0.27 26.53 -9.79
N ILE A 198 0.59 27.50 -10.06
CA ILE A 198 0.86 28.62 -9.14
C ILE A 198 0.81 29.89 -9.96
N SER A 199 -0.13 30.76 -9.62
CA SER A 199 -0.23 32.13 -10.15
C SER A 199 -0.50 33.09 -8.99
N GLU A 200 -0.60 34.38 -9.29
CA GLU A 200 -0.97 35.38 -8.29
C GLU A 200 -2.40 35.17 -7.75
N GLN A 201 -3.30 34.63 -8.59
CA GLN A 201 -4.71 34.47 -8.29
C GLN A 201 -5.07 33.08 -7.75
N GLU A 202 -4.30 32.03 -8.13
CA GLU A 202 -4.64 30.63 -7.79
C GLU A 202 -3.40 29.80 -7.46
N ARG A 203 -3.52 28.99 -6.40
CA ARG A 203 -2.53 27.98 -6.03
C ARG A 203 -3.16 26.60 -5.98
N ASN A 204 -2.78 25.72 -6.91
CA ASN A 204 -3.16 24.33 -6.91
C ASN A 204 -1.92 23.43 -6.75
N LEU A 205 -1.65 23.01 -5.53
CA LEU A 205 -0.57 22.07 -5.16
C LEU A 205 -1.11 20.69 -4.83
N SER A 206 -2.28 20.35 -5.36
CA SER A 206 -2.95 19.09 -5.01
C SER A 206 -2.26 17.85 -5.59
N PHE A 207 -1.47 18.01 -6.65
CA PHE A 207 -0.62 16.94 -7.21
C PHE A 207 0.57 16.67 -6.29
N GLU A 208 1.25 17.71 -5.85
CA GLU A 208 2.34 17.64 -4.88
C GLU A 208 1.90 16.93 -3.60
N ARG A 209 0.70 17.24 -3.12
CA ARG A 209 0.12 16.58 -1.94
C ARG A 209 -0.06 15.08 -2.13
N GLU A 210 -0.55 14.62 -3.27
CA GLU A 210 -0.69 13.18 -3.54
C GLU A 210 0.67 12.49 -3.70
N MET A 211 1.63 13.13 -4.38
CA MET A 211 3.00 12.63 -4.49
C MET A 211 3.67 12.53 -3.11
N GLY A 212 3.53 13.56 -2.26
CA GLY A 212 4.06 13.55 -0.90
C GLY A 212 3.48 12.43 -0.02
N LYS A 213 2.20 12.08 -0.19
CA LYS A 213 1.60 10.93 0.51
C LYS A 213 2.23 9.61 0.08
N LEU A 214 2.49 9.42 -1.22
CA LEU A 214 3.18 8.25 -1.75
C LEU A 214 4.58 8.12 -1.14
N ILE A 215 5.37 9.20 -1.22
CA ILE A 215 6.74 9.26 -0.70
C ILE A 215 6.75 8.93 0.80
N ALA A 216 5.91 9.62 1.60
CA ALA A 216 5.87 9.45 3.05
C ALA A 216 5.52 8.02 3.47
N ARG A 217 4.58 7.35 2.77
CA ARG A 217 4.24 5.96 3.08
C ARG A 217 5.38 5.01 2.73
N LEU A 218 6.06 5.22 1.61
CA LEU A 218 7.21 4.39 1.21
C LEU A 218 8.36 4.57 2.19
N ASP A 219 8.69 5.80 2.58
CA ASP A 219 9.74 6.08 3.57
C ASP A 219 9.42 5.41 4.92
N LEU A 220 8.16 5.44 5.33
CA LEU A 220 7.72 4.77 6.55
C LEU A 220 7.89 3.25 6.44
N VAL A 221 7.45 2.62 5.34
CA VAL A 221 7.59 1.18 5.12
C VAL A 221 9.07 0.77 5.07
N ALA A 222 9.93 1.55 4.40
CA ALA A 222 11.37 1.31 4.35
C ALA A 222 12.00 1.37 5.76
N SER A 223 11.62 2.38 6.55
CA SER A 223 12.10 2.55 7.93
C SER A 223 11.68 1.37 8.82
N PHE A 224 10.43 0.93 8.73
CA PHE A 224 9.95 -0.26 9.45
C PHE A 224 10.70 -1.54 9.04
N GLY A 225 10.97 -1.72 7.75
CA GLY A 225 11.74 -2.86 7.24
C GLY A 225 13.14 -2.91 7.84
N THR A 226 13.84 -1.78 7.88
CA THR A 226 15.17 -1.65 8.49
C THR A 226 15.13 -1.91 9.99
N GLU A 227 14.18 -1.30 10.70
CA GLU A 227 14.03 -1.44 12.15
C GLU A 227 13.72 -2.89 12.56
N ARG A 228 12.92 -3.60 11.78
CA ARG A 228 12.63 -5.02 12.01
C ARG A 228 13.90 -5.87 12.01
N VAL A 229 14.80 -5.65 11.04
CA VAL A 229 16.10 -6.36 10.97
C VAL A 229 16.96 -6.04 12.18
N ARG A 230 17.06 -4.75 12.54
CA ARG A 230 17.81 -4.30 13.71
C ARG A 230 17.27 -4.95 15.00
N ARG A 231 15.97 -4.96 15.21
CA ARG A 231 15.35 -5.55 16.40
C ARG A 231 15.50 -7.06 16.47
N ALA A 232 15.46 -7.76 15.35
CA ALA A 232 15.74 -9.19 15.30
C ALA A 232 17.17 -9.49 15.75
N ALA A 233 18.17 -8.70 15.33
CA ALA A 233 19.56 -8.84 15.79
C ALA A 233 19.69 -8.55 17.29
N ILE A 234 19.02 -7.53 17.82
CA ILE A 234 19.00 -7.22 19.26
C ILE A 234 18.34 -8.37 20.03
N GLY A 235 17.19 -8.89 19.57
CA GLY A 235 16.50 -10.00 20.22
C GLY A 235 17.35 -11.27 20.27
N PHE A 236 18.10 -11.55 19.20
CA PHE A 236 19.08 -12.64 19.18
C PHE A 236 20.19 -12.43 20.24
N GLY A 237 20.75 -11.21 20.31
CA GLY A 237 21.76 -10.88 21.34
C GLY A 237 21.20 -11.01 22.76
N GLN A 238 19.98 -10.54 22.99
CA GLN A 238 19.30 -10.68 24.29
C GLN A 238 19.07 -12.16 24.66
N ALA A 239 18.67 -13.00 23.69
CA ALA A 239 18.50 -14.45 23.90
C ALA A 239 19.81 -15.14 24.24
N LEU A 240 20.94 -14.74 23.64
CA LEU A 240 22.26 -15.27 23.99
C LEU A 240 22.68 -14.90 25.41
N VAL A 241 22.36 -13.67 25.86
CA VAL A 241 22.71 -13.22 27.22
C VAL A 241 21.77 -13.81 28.26
N ALA A 242 20.48 -13.89 27.98
CA ALA A 242 19.46 -14.39 28.90
C ALA A 242 19.34 -15.93 28.90
N GLY A 243 19.69 -16.57 27.80
CA GLY A 243 19.54 -18.01 27.61
C GLY A 243 20.17 -18.88 28.71
N PRO A 244 21.37 -18.57 29.22
CA PRO A 244 21.98 -19.34 30.31
C PRO A 244 21.21 -19.30 31.63
N PHE A 245 20.36 -18.31 31.83
CA PHE A 245 19.60 -18.13 33.08
C PHE A 245 18.20 -18.76 33.03
N LEU A 246 17.67 -19.06 31.84
CA LEU A 246 16.34 -19.65 31.68
C LEU A 246 16.17 -21.04 32.33
N PRO A 247 17.18 -21.94 32.32
CA PRO A 247 17.07 -23.26 32.97
C PRO A 247 16.98 -23.19 34.50
N PHE A 248 17.34 -22.09 35.11
CA PHE A 248 17.41 -21.92 36.54
C PHE A 248 16.25 -21.18 37.19
N LEU A 249 15.21 -20.86 36.41
CA LEU A 249 13.99 -20.27 36.95
C LEU A 249 13.21 -21.36 37.73
N PRO A 250 12.98 -21.17 39.04
CA PRO A 250 12.26 -22.14 39.85
C PRO A 250 10.82 -22.26 39.36
N VAL A 251 10.41 -23.47 39.03
CA VAL A 251 9.02 -23.81 38.78
C VAL A 251 8.34 -23.91 40.16
N ARG A 252 7.56 -22.92 40.52
CA ARG A 252 6.62 -22.95 41.63
C ARG A 252 5.20 -22.87 41.14
#